data_2806713a98983d53a33967beaf0f5be5
#
_entry.id   2806713a98983d53a33967beaf0f5be5
#
_cell.length_a   1.000
_cell.length_b   1.000
_cell.length_c   1.000
_cell.angle_alpha   90.00
_cell.angle_beta   90.00
_cell.angle_gamma   90.00
#
_symmetry.space_group_name_H-M   'P 1'
#
loop_
_entity.id
_entity.type
_entity.pdbx_description
1 polymer ?
#
loop_
_entity_poly.entity_id
_entity_poly.type
_entity_poly.pdbx_seq_one_letter_code
_entity_poly.pdbx_strand_id
1 'polypeptide(L)'
;MAAVEPVTIAMLAKAPVAGFAKTRLIPTLGAGRAARLQARLTERMVETACAAATGPVTVWATPDESHAAFQALRTRGNVALARQPDGDLGARILAALKASGGPTLVIGTDCPAMMPAHLRKAADVLRGGADAVLYPAEDGGYVLIGMRKPLPALFAGMSWSTSDVMAETRQRLRYHRLAWQEPVTLWDVDVPEDLPQLRGLGLLDEFSR
;
A
#
# COMPACT_ATOMS: atom_id res chain seq x y z
N MET A 1 14.49 -21.82 -19.72
CA MET A 1 13.29 -21.09 -19.28
C MET A 1 13.63 -19.63 -19.22
N ALA A 2 12.88 -18.76 -19.88
CA ALA A 2 13.06 -17.31 -19.71
C ALA A 2 12.80 -16.92 -18.24
N ALA A 3 13.66 -16.09 -17.66
CA ALA A 3 13.45 -15.58 -16.30
C ALA A 3 12.15 -14.77 -16.26
N VAL A 4 11.32 -15.04 -15.28
CA VAL A 4 10.08 -14.27 -15.08
C VAL A 4 10.44 -12.84 -14.70
N GLU A 5 9.90 -11.85 -15.41
CA GLU A 5 10.15 -10.44 -15.12
C GLU A 5 9.79 -10.12 -13.67
N PRO A 6 10.72 -9.61 -12.85
CA PRO A 6 10.41 -9.26 -11.48
C PRO A 6 9.47 -8.04 -11.44
N VAL A 7 8.49 -8.08 -10.53
CA VAL A 7 7.60 -6.96 -10.25
C VAL A 7 7.88 -6.50 -8.83
N THR A 8 8.44 -5.31 -8.69
CA THR A 8 8.79 -4.73 -7.40
C THR A 8 7.55 -4.39 -6.59
N ILE A 9 7.59 -4.57 -5.28
CA ILE A 9 6.56 -4.08 -4.36
C ILE A 9 7.14 -2.91 -3.57
N ALA A 10 6.53 -1.74 -3.71
CA ALA A 10 6.82 -0.55 -2.93
C ALA A 10 5.69 -0.32 -1.92
N MET A 11 6.00 -0.38 -0.65
CA MET A 11 5.02 -0.23 0.44
C MET A 11 5.17 1.15 1.09
N LEU A 12 4.15 2.00 1.01
CA LEU A 12 4.13 3.27 1.71
C LEU A 12 3.71 3.06 3.16
N ALA A 13 4.61 3.32 4.10
CA ALA A 13 4.39 3.06 5.52
C ALA A 13 4.63 4.29 6.38
N LYS A 14 3.73 4.54 7.34
CA LYS A 14 3.87 5.59 8.35
C LYS A 14 4.41 4.98 9.64
N ALA A 15 5.36 5.65 10.28
CA ALA A 15 5.90 5.22 11.56
C ALA A 15 4.81 5.06 12.62
N PRO A 16 4.82 3.98 13.42
CA PRO A 16 3.81 3.71 14.43
C PRO A 16 4.03 4.57 15.69
N VAL A 17 3.90 5.88 15.55
CA VAL A 17 4.07 6.86 16.63
C VAL A 17 2.72 7.24 17.23
N ALA A 18 2.60 7.13 18.55
CA ALA A 18 1.39 7.51 19.27
C ALA A 18 1.03 8.98 19.02
N GLY A 19 -0.21 9.24 18.67
CA GLY A 19 -0.71 10.57 18.31
C GLY A 19 -0.55 10.93 16.83
N PHE A 20 0.24 10.17 16.05
CA PHE A 20 0.51 10.45 14.64
C PHE A 20 0.06 9.35 13.68
N ALA A 21 0.02 8.10 14.14
CA ALA A 21 -0.47 6.97 13.35
C ALA A 21 -1.94 6.70 13.66
N LYS A 22 -2.72 6.36 12.63
CA LYS A 22 -4.15 6.01 12.74
C LYS A 22 -4.95 7.02 13.57
N THR A 23 -4.77 8.29 13.27
CA THR A 23 -5.34 9.40 14.07
C THR A 23 -6.85 9.36 14.17
N ARG A 24 -7.55 8.89 13.11
CA ARG A 24 -9.02 8.73 13.12
C ARG A 24 -9.50 7.65 14.07
N LEU A 25 -8.64 6.68 14.43
CA LEU A 25 -8.95 5.61 15.39
C LEU A 25 -8.64 5.99 16.85
N ILE A 26 -7.93 7.11 17.09
CA ILE A 26 -7.52 7.52 18.44
C ILE A 26 -8.70 7.73 19.39
N PRO A 27 -9.82 8.35 18.97
CA PRO A 27 -10.97 8.51 19.87
C PRO A 27 -11.52 7.19 20.43
N THR A 28 -11.42 6.10 19.63
CA THR A 28 -11.93 4.77 20.02
C THR A 28 -10.87 3.91 20.71
N LEU A 29 -9.62 3.92 20.20
CA LEU A 29 -8.58 3.03 20.67
C LEU A 29 -7.61 3.67 21.68
N GLY A 30 -7.50 4.98 21.69
CA GLY A 30 -6.43 5.72 22.33
C GLY A 30 -5.13 5.70 21.47
N ALA A 31 -4.28 6.73 21.65
CA ALA A 31 -3.10 6.94 20.80
C ALA A 31 -2.11 5.75 20.81
N GLY A 32 -1.88 5.15 21.98
CA GLY A 32 -0.95 4.02 22.10
C GLY A 32 -1.44 2.76 21.38
N ARG A 33 -2.73 2.44 21.46
CA ARG A 33 -3.31 1.28 20.75
C ARG A 33 -3.37 1.51 19.26
N ALA A 34 -3.72 2.73 18.82
CA ALA A 34 -3.71 3.10 17.40
C ALA A 34 -2.30 2.94 16.78
N ALA A 35 -1.25 3.35 17.49
CA ALA A 35 0.13 3.14 17.05
C ALA A 35 0.51 1.66 17.01
N ARG A 36 0.13 0.85 18.01
CA ARG A 36 0.37 -0.61 17.98
C ARG A 36 -0.35 -1.28 16.81
N LEU A 37 -1.59 -0.89 16.54
CA LEU A 37 -2.32 -1.40 15.37
C LEU A 37 -1.58 -1.07 14.07
N GLN A 38 -1.10 0.17 13.91
CA GLN A 38 -0.26 0.55 12.75
C GLN A 38 0.97 -0.34 12.62
N ALA A 39 1.68 -0.62 13.71
CA ALA A 39 2.85 -1.51 13.68
C ALA A 39 2.48 -2.91 13.16
N ARG A 40 1.43 -3.51 13.71
CA ARG A 40 0.97 -4.86 13.32
C ARG A 40 0.49 -4.93 11.88
N LEU A 41 -0.27 -3.93 11.42
CA LEU A 41 -0.70 -3.85 10.02
C LEU A 41 0.51 -3.76 9.09
N THR A 42 1.53 -2.97 9.47
CA THR A 42 2.76 -2.84 8.69
C THR A 42 3.53 -4.16 8.64
N GLU A 43 3.73 -4.84 9.78
CA GLU A 43 4.39 -6.15 9.84
C GLU A 43 3.67 -7.18 8.97
N ARG A 44 2.34 -7.31 9.13
CA ARG A 44 1.51 -8.22 8.32
C ARG A 44 1.64 -7.95 6.83
N MET A 45 1.63 -6.67 6.43
CA MET A 45 1.73 -6.32 5.02
C MET A 45 3.13 -6.62 4.45
N VAL A 46 4.20 -6.45 5.22
CA VAL A 46 5.56 -6.86 4.83
C VAL A 46 5.62 -8.37 4.65
N GLU A 47 5.08 -9.16 5.58
CA GLU A 47 5.02 -10.61 5.46
C GLU A 47 4.24 -11.03 4.20
N THR A 48 3.10 -10.39 3.96
CA THR A 48 2.27 -10.62 2.76
C THR A 48 3.04 -10.32 1.48
N ALA A 49 3.75 -9.19 1.44
CA ALA A 49 4.54 -8.78 0.28
C ALA A 49 5.71 -9.74 0.02
N CYS A 50 6.44 -10.13 1.05
CA CYS A 50 7.54 -11.11 0.94
C CYS A 50 7.02 -12.49 0.49
N ALA A 51 5.90 -12.96 1.05
CA ALA A 51 5.29 -14.24 0.69
C ALA A 51 4.71 -14.26 -0.75
N ALA A 52 4.44 -13.11 -1.33
CA ALA A 52 4.03 -13.02 -2.73
C ALA A 52 5.15 -13.40 -3.70
N ALA A 53 6.41 -13.15 -3.34
CA ALA A 53 7.61 -13.50 -4.10
C ALA A 53 7.57 -13.01 -5.57
N THR A 54 7.03 -11.81 -5.82
CA THR A 54 6.93 -11.24 -7.17
C THR A 54 8.20 -10.56 -7.63
N GLY A 55 9.02 -10.07 -6.68
CA GLY A 55 10.25 -9.32 -6.90
C GLY A 55 10.75 -8.67 -5.60
N PRO A 56 11.66 -7.70 -5.67
CA PRO A 56 12.14 -6.95 -4.51
C PRO A 56 11.00 -6.25 -3.76
N VAL A 57 11.14 -6.12 -2.43
CA VAL A 57 10.22 -5.37 -1.57
C VAL A 57 10.96 -4.19 -0.96
N THR A 58 10.39 -2.99 -1.08
CA THR A 58 10.91 -1.77 -0.46
C THR A 58 9.83 -1.13 0.40
N VAL A 59 10.14 -0.88 1.66
CA VAL A 59 9.30 -0.10 2.58
C VAL A 59 9.71 1.36 2.48
N TRP A 60 8.80 2.18 1.97
CA TRP A 60 8.94 3.64 1.90
C TRP A 60 8.39 4.25 3.18
N ALA A 61 9.29 4.68 4.03
CA ALA A 61 9.02 5.12 5.39
C ALA A 61 8.74 6.63 5.50
N THR A 62 7.78 7.02 6.34
CA THR A 62 7.58 8.43 6.73
C THR A 62 7.46 8.51 8.27
N PRO A 63 8.06 9.50 8.93
CA PRO A 63 8.83 10.64 8.38
C PRO A 63 10.18 10.26 7.76
N ASP A 64 10.79 9.15 8.22
CA ASP A 64 12.04 8.59 7.72
C ASP A 64 12.17 7.11 8.11
N GLU A 65 13.23 6.46 7.64
CA GLU A 65 13.50 5.04 7.85
C GLU A 65 14.19 4.72 9.20
N SER A 66 14.57 5.72 9.99
CA SER A 66 15.34 5.50 11.23
C SER A 66 14.52 4.91 12.38
N HIS A 67 13.19 4.98 12.30
CA HIS A 67 12.32 4.47 13.34
C HIS A 67 12.55 2.97 13.60
N ALA A 68 12.66 2.59 14.87
CA ALA A 68 13.02 1.23 15.28
C ALA A 68 12.13 0.14 14.66
N ALA A 69 10.83 0.40 14.47
CA ALA A 69 9.92 -0.53 13.83
C ALA A 69 10.34 -0.83 12.37
N PHE A 70 10.77 0.17 11.61
CA PHE A 70 11.24 -0.04 10.23
C PHE A 70 12.58 -0.77 10.20
N GLN A 71 13.50 -0.44 11.10
CA GLN A 71 14.78 -1.15 11.20
C GLN A 71 14.58 -2.64 11.54
N ALA A 72 13.61 -2.95 12.39
CA ALA A 72 13.25 -4.35 12.70
C ALA A 72 12.71 -5.09 11.46
N LEU A 73 11.91 -4.44 10.61
CA LEU A 73 11.41 -5.04 9.36
C LEU A 73 12.54 -5.37 8.38
N ARG A 74 13.53 -4.49 8.26
CA ARG A 74 14.72 -4.74 7.43
C ARG A 74 15.45 -6.01 7.84
N THR A 75 15.61 -6.21 9.14
CA THR A 75 16.34 -7.37 9.67
C THR A 75 15.56 -8.68 9.51
N ARG A 76 14.23 -8.66 9.70
CA ARG A 76 13.39 -9.85 9.68
C ARG A 76 12.95 -10.26 8.27
N GLY A 77 12.66 -9.29 7.40
CA GLY A 77 11.97 -9.52 6.13
C GLY A 77 12.84 -9.43 4.88
N ASN A 78 14.16 -9.18 5.00
CA ASN A 78 15.03 -8.91 3.85
C ASN A 78 14.42 -7.86 2.89
N VAL A 79 13.88 -6.78 3.44
CA VAL A 79 13.28 -5.68 2.70
C VAL A 79 14.22 -4.48 2.69
N ALA A 80 14.23 -3.74 1.58
CA ALA A 80 14.89 -2.46 1.51
C ALA A 80 14.06 -1.38 2.22
N LEU A 81 14.72 -0.37 2.77
CA LEU A 81 14.07 0.82 3.32
C LEU A 81 14.41 2.03 2.45
N ALA A 82 13.45 2.91 2.26
CA ALA A 82 13.63 4.20 1.61
C ALA A 82 12.76 5.25 2.31
N ARG A 83 13.20 6.50 2.31
CA ARG A 83 12.41 7.61 2.80
C ARG A 83 11.37 8.02 1.75
N GLN A 84 10.14 8.27 2.17
CA GLN A 84 9.15 8.90 1.32
C GLN A 84 9.57 10.36 1.03
N PRO A 85 9.45 10.84 -0.21
CA PRO A 85 9.67 12.25 -0.51
C PRO A 85 8.60 13.12 0.15
N ASP A 86 8.91 14.41 0.26
CA ASP A 86 7.91 15.41 0.59
C ASP A 86 6.88 15.53 -0.52
N GLY A 87 5.69 16.05 -0.19
CA GLY A 87 4.59 16.22 -1.12
C GLY A 87 3.36 15.38 -0.76
N ASP A 88 2.39 15.37 -1.66
CA ASP A 88 1.14 14.63 -1.52
C ASP A 88 1.32 13.12 -1.78
N LEU A 89 0.23 12.36 -1.64
CA LEU A 89 0.24 10.92 -1.87
C LEU A 89 0.66 10.58 -3.31
N GLY A 90 0.24 11.38 -4.29
CA GLY A 90 0.61 11.18 -5.70
C GLY A 90 2.10 11.32 -5.95
N ALA A 91 2.74 12.34 -5.37
CA ALA A 91 4.19 12.53 -5.44
C ALA A 91 4.94 11.32 -4.86
N ARG A 92 4.47 10.78 -3.73
CA ARG A 92 5.06 9.61 -3.06
C ARG A 92 4.89 8.33 -3.88
N ILE A 93 3.68 8.07 -4.41
CA ILE A 93 3.42 6.94 -5.31
C ILE A 93 4.32 7.03 -6.54
N LEU A 94 4.37 8.20 -7.18
CA LEU A 94 5.17 8.40 -8.39
C LEU A 94 6.67 8.20 -8.14
N ALA A 95 7.19 8.66 -7.00
CA ALA A 95 8.59 8.42 -6.62
C ALA A 95 8.88 6.94 -6.45
N ALA A 96 8.01 6.20 -5.77
CA ALA A 96 8.12 4.75 -5.57
C ALA A 96 8.09 3.98 -6.91
N LEU A 97 7.19 4.36 -7.82
CA LEU A 97 7.11 3.79 -9.16
C LEU A 97 8.37 4.04 -10.01
N LYS A 98 8.96 5.23 -9.89
CA LYS A 98 10.17 5.59 -10.64
C LYS A 98 11.43 4.90 -10.13
N ALA A 99 11.53 4.68 -8.83
CA ALA A 99 12.75 4.18 -8.19
C ALA A 99 13.12 2.75 -8.60
N SER A 100 12.15 1.92 -8.97
CA SER A 100 12.38 0.51 -9.33
C SER A 100 12.95 0.31 -10.73
N GLY A 101 12.74 1.26 -11.65
CA GLY A 101 13.14 1.15 -13.05
C GLY A 101 12.37 0.10 -13.86
N GLY A 102 11.37 -0.58 -13.30
CA GLY A 102 10.56 -1.63 -13.93
C GLY A 102 9.13 -1.68 -13.40
N PRO A 103 8.37 -2.73 -13.75
CA PRO A 103 7.00 -2.90 -13.26
C PRO A 103 6.97 -2.91 -11.73
N THR A 104 6.06 -2.11 -11.16
CA THR A 104 6.01 -1.90 -9.71
C THR A 104 4.56 -1.86 -9.21
N LEU A 105 4.32 -2.54 -8.11
CA LEU A 105 3.10 -2.42 -7.30
C LEU A 105 3.38 -1.47 -6.14
N VAL A 106 2.56 -0.46 -5.97
CA VAL A 106 2.57 0.42 -4.79
C VAL A 106 1.37 0.09 -3.94
N ILE A 107 1.61 -0.20 -2.66
CA ILE A 107 0.59 -0.57 -1.68
C ILE A 107 0.71 0.29 -0.41
N GLY A 108 -0.40 0.45 0.31
CA GLY A 108 -0.38 0.94 1.69
C GLY A 108 -0.15 -0.17 2.70
N THR A 109 -0.27 0.16 3.98
CA THR A 109 -0.19 -0.81 5.10
C THR A 109 -1.56 -1.15 5.68
N ASP A 110 -2.61 -0.50 5.22
CA ASP A 110 -3.88 -0.40 5.90
C ASP A 110 -4.95 -1.41 5.44
N CYS A 111 -4.59 -2.29 4.48
CA CYS A 111 -5.48 -3.31 3.91
C CYS A 111 -5.17 -4.71 4.47
N PRO A 112 -5.73 -5.10 5.63
CA PRO A 112 -5.47 -6.41 6.24
C PRO A 112 -6.07 -7.58 5.45
N ALA A 113 -6.98 -7.30 4.52
CA ALA A 113 -7.55 -8.28 3.58
C ALA A 113 -6.59 -8.65 2.44
N MET A 114 -5.51 -7.88 2.23
CA MET A 114 -4.51 -8.18 1.21
C MET A 114 -3.82 -9.51 1.50
N MET A 115 -3.78 -10.39 0.52
CA MET A 115 -3.13 -11.70 0.58
C MET A 115 -1.99 -11.80 -0.46
N PRO A 116 -1.02 -12.71 -0.27
CA PRO A 116 0.03 -12.94 -1.27
C PRO A 116 -0.53 -13.27 -2.67
N ALA A 117 -1.66 -13.96 -2.75
CA ALA A 117 -2.33 -14.29 -4.02
C ALA A 117 -2.80 -13.04 -4.77
N HIS A 118 -3.26 -12.01 -4.07
CA HIS A 118 -3.65 -10.74 -4.68
C HIS A 118 -2.44 -10.05 -5.32
N LEU A 119 -1.31 -9.99 -4.63
CA LEU A 119 -0.09 -9.38 -5.15
C LEU A 119 0.48 -10.14 -6.35
N ARG A 120 0.47 -11.49 -6.31
CA ARG A 120 0.83 -12.31 -7.48
C ARG A 120 -0.10 -12.02 -8.66
N LYS A 121 -1.42 -11.98 -8.45
CA LYS A 121 -2.39 -11.67 -9.50
C LYS A 121 -2.14 -10.29 -10.11
N ALA A 122 -1.86 -9.27 -9.29
CA ALA A 122 -1.52 -7.94 -9.78
C ALA A 122 -0.23 -7.94 -10.61
N ALA A 123 0.79 -8.66 -10.16
CA ALA A 123 2.04 -8.80 -10.91
C ALA A 123 1.82 -9.51 -12.26
N ASP A 124 0.97 -10.54 -12.30
CA ASP A 124 0.66 -11.27 -13.54
C ASP A 124 -0.12 -10.41 -14.53
N VAL A 125 -0.99 -9.50 -14.06
CA VAL A 125 -1.66 -8.51 -14.90
C VAL A 125 -0.63 -7.63 -15.62
N LEU A 126 0.38 -7.11 -14.89
CA LEU A 126 1.43 -6.29 -15.49
C LEU A 126 2.32 -7.09 -16.44
N ARG A 127 2.69 -8.32 -16.08
CA ARG A 127 3.46 -9.25 -16.94
C ARG A 127 2.70 -9.61 -18.21
N GLY A 128 1.37 -9.70 -18.12
CA GLY A 128 0.47 -9.95 -19.23
C GLY A 128 0.31 -8.76 -20.20
N GLY A 129 0.97 -7.64 -19.93
CA GLY A 129 1.03 -6.51 -20.85
C GLY A 129 0.10 -5.34 -20.52
N ALA A 130 -0.72 -5.42 -19.46
CA ALA A 130 -1.49 -4.27 -19.01
C ALA A 130 -0.55 -3.14 -18.54
N ASP A 131 -0.90 -1.88 -18.83
CA ASP A 131 -0.11 -0.71 -18.42
C ASP A 131 -0.24 -0.46 -16.93
N ALA A 132 -1.43 -0.75 -16.36
CA ALA A 132 -1.69 -0.59 -14.93
C ALA A 132 -2.60 -1.69 -14.37
N VAL A 133 -2.56 -1.84 -13.05
CA VAL A 133 -3.49 -2.65 -12.26
C VAL A 133 -3.87 -1.87 -11.02
N LEU A 134 -5.16 -1.88 -10.67
CA LEU A 134 -5.66 -1.21 -9.46
C LEU A 134 -6.53 -2.18 -8.66
N TYR A 135 -6.43 -2.08 -7.34
CA TYR A 135 -7.39 -2.70 -6.43
C TYR A 135 -8.16 -1.59 -5.73
N PRO A 136 -9.39 -1.32 -6.19
CA PRO A 136 -10.25 -0.33 -5.55
C PRO A 136 -10.44 -0.62 -4.07
N ALA A 137 -10.51 0.42 -3.26
CA ALA A 137 -10.97 0.38 -1.89
C ALA A 137 -12.47 0.69 -1.81
N GLU A 138 -13.13 0.20 -0.76
CA GLU A 138 -14.57 0.42 -0.56
C GLU A 138 -14.91 1.90 -0.30
N ASP A 139 -13.94 2.69 0.15
CA ASP A 139 -14.07 4.13 0.45
C ASP A 139 -13.97 5.03 -0.80
N GLY A 140 -13.74 4.46 -1.99
CA GLY A 140 -13.58 5.19 -3.24
C GLY A 140 -12.14 5.54 -3.61
N GLY A 141 -11.18 5.11 -2.80
CA GLY A 141 -9.75 5.11 -3.11
C GLY A 141 -9.28 3.83 -3.78
N TYR A 142 -8.02 3.49 -3.57
CA TYR A 142 -7.44 2.20 -3.92
C TYR A 142 -6.36 1.78 -2.91
N VAL A 143 -6.31 0.50 -2.60
CA VAL A 143 -5.32 -0.11 -1.70
C VAL A 143 -4.05 -0.57 -2.44
N LEU A 144 -4.13 -0.68 -3.77
CA LEU A 144 -3.01 -1.02 -4.64
C LEU A 144 -3.14 -0.28 -5.96
N ILE A 145 -2.02 0.28 -6.41
CA ILE A 145 -1.82 0.70 -7.80
C ILE A 145 -0.50 0.12 -8.31
N GLY A 146 -0.56 -0.60 -9.44
CA GLY A 146 0.62 -1.10 -10.12
C GLY A 146 0.75 -0.49 -11.50
N MET A 147 1.97 -0.23 -11.94
CA MET A 147 2.25 0.30 -13.29
C MET A 147 3.49 -0.34 -13.88
N ARG A 148 3.47 -0.58 -15.20
CA ARG A 148 4.66 -0.99 -15.95
C ARG A 148 5.62 0.17 -16.19
N LYS A 149 5.08 1.36 -16.43
CA LYS A 149 5.83 2.60 -16.60
C LYS A 149 5.13 3.73 -15.84
N PRO A 150 5.85 4.50 -15.03
CA PRO A 150 5.26 5.61 -14.29
C PRO A 150 4.71 6.69 -15.25
N LEU A 151 3.49 7.17 -15.01
CA LEU A 151 2.89 8.28 -15.74
C LEU A 151 2.58 9.43 -14.76
N PRO A 152 3.38 10.51 -14.72
CA PRO A 152 3.17 11.62 -13.79
C PRO A 152 1.78 12.26 -13.89
N ALA A 153 1.23 12.37 -15.11
CA ALA A 153 -0.08 12.96 -15.34
C ALA A 153 -1.24 12.20 -14.65
N LEU A 154 -1.03 10.94 -14.28
CA LEU A 154 -2.03 10.15 -13.56
C LEU A 154 -2.25 10.66 -12.12
N PHE A 155 -1.24 11.30 -11.52
CA PHE A 155 -1.22 11.71 -10.11
C PHE A 155 -1.29 13.22 -9.91
N ALA A 156 -0.95 14.02 -10.93
CA ALA A 156 -0.86 15.47 -10.81
C ALA A 156 -2.22 16.12 -10.51
N GLY A 157 -2.29 16.95 -9.44
CA GLY A 157 -3.50 17.70 -9.10
C GLY A 157 -4.69 16.82 -8.69
N MET A 158 -4.43 15.62 -8.18
CA MET A 158 -5.46 14.73 -7.63
C MET A 158 -5.95 15.24 -6.27
N SER A 159 -7.24 15.26 -6.06
CA SER A 159 -7.84 15.54 -4.74
C SER A 159 -7.79 14.30 -3.86
N TRP A 160 -6.63 14.08 -3.23
CA TRP A 160 -6.41 12.90 -2.37
C TRP A 160 -7.32 12.89 -1.15
N SER A 161 -7.58 11.70 -0.61
CA SER A 161 -8.43 11.46 0.57
C SER A 161 -9.90 11.82 0.36
N THR A 162 -10.38 11.70 -0.87
CA THR A 162 -11.79 11.81 -1.23
C THR A 162 -12.28 10.50 -1.86
N SER A 163 -13.59 10.28 -1.85
CA SER A 163 -14.22 9.13 -2.51
C SER A 163 -14.12 9.14 -4.04
N ASP A 164 -13.65 10.23 -4.63
CA ASP A 164 -13.56 10.42 -6.08
C ASP A 164 -12.23 9.95 -6.68
N VAL A 165 -11.24 9.61 -5.85
CA VAL A 165 -9.88 9.25 -6.28
C VAL A 165 -9.90 8.14 -7.33
N MET A 166 -10.67 7.07 -7.11
CA MET A 166 -10.73 5.95 -8.04
C MET A 166 -11.45 6.33 -9.34
N ALA A 167 -12.52 7.11 -9.26
CA ALA A 167 -13.26 7.58 -10.43
C ALA A 167 -12.38 8.48 -11.31
N GLU A 168 -11.68 9.42 -10.71
CA GLU A 168 -10.74 10.31 -11.40
C GLU A 168 -9.56 9.54 -11.99
N THR A 169 -9.01 8.56 -11.27
CA THR A 169 -7.94 7.70 -11.79
C THR A 169 -8.38 6.95 -13.03
N ARG A 170 -9.59 6.36 -13.04
CA ARG A 170 -10.16 5.69 -14.24
C ARG A 170 -10.34 6.64 -15.41
N GLN A 171 -10.77 7.87 -15.14
CA GLN A 171 -10.90 8.90 -16.19
C GLN A 171 -9.55 9.24 -16.83
N ARG A 172 -8.52 9.42 -16.02
CA ARG A 172 -7.16 9.71 -16.48
C ARG A 172 -6.55 8.54 -17.25
N LEU A 173 -6.77 7.29 -16.80
CA LEU A 173 -6.33 6.09 -17.53
C LEU A 173 -6.97 6.03 -18.94
N ARG A 174 -8.27 6.28 -19.04
CA ARG A 174 -8.96 6.36 -20.35
C ARG A 174 -8.41 7.48 -21.22
N TYR A 175 -8.23 8.67 -20.66
CA TYR A 175 -7.70 9.83 -21.39
C TYR A 175 -6.32 9.55 -22.00
N HIS A 176 -5.46 8.86 -21.25
CA HIS A 176 -4.13 8.47 -21.72
C HIS A 176 -4.11 7.13 -22.48
N ARG A 177 -5.26 6.52 -22.75
CA ARG A 177 -5.42 5.26 -23.49
C ARG A 177 -4.58 4.11 -22.91
N LEU A 178 -4.43 4.06 -21.60
CA LEU A 178 -3.75 2.98 -20.92
C LEU A 178 -4.68 1.78 -20.79
N ALA A 179 -4.14 0.58 -20.99
CA ALA A 179 -4.83 -0.67 -20.67
C ALA A 179 -4.65 -1.00 -19.19
N TRP A 180 -5.75 -1.22 -18.46
CA TRP A 180 -5.67 -1.58 -17.04
C TRP A 180 -6.68 -2.65 -16.64
N GLN A 181 -6.48 -3.26 -15.47
CA GLN A 181 -7.39 -4.21 -14.86
C GLN A 181 -7.63 -3.88 -13.39
N GLU A 182 -8.81 -4.26 -12.90
CA GLU A 182 -9.25 -4.13 -11.51
C GLU A 182 -9.75 -5.50 -11.00
N PRO A 183 -8.85 -6.44 -10.69
CA PRO A 183 -9.22 -7.84 -10.42
C PRO A 183 -10.08 -8.04 -9.17
N VAL A 184 -9.96 -7.17 -8.16
CA VAL A 184 -10.66 -7.28 -6.88
C VAL A 184 -10.82 -5.92 -6.22
N THR A 185 -11.92 -5.72 -5.49
CA THR A 185 -12.09 -4.63 -4.53
C THR A 185 -11.80 -5.18 -3.14
N LEU A 186 -11.05 -4.42 -2.34
CA LEU A 186 -10.68 -4.78 -0.97
C LEU A 186 -11.07 -3.66 -0.02
N TRP A 187 -11.08 -3.96 1.28
CA TRP A 187 -11.31 -2.97 2.32
C TRP A 187 -10.01 -2.64 3.06
N ASP A 188 -9.94 -1.47 3.61
CA ASP A 188 -8.86 -0.98 4.46
C ASP A 188 -9.40 -0.50 5.82
N VAL A 189 -8.49 -0.23 6.74
CA VAL A 189 -8.84 0.19 8.10
C VAL A 189 -8.46 1.65 8.28
N ASP A 190 -9.44 2.53 8.30
CA ASP A 190 -9.18 3.96 8.46
C ASP A 190 -10.07 4.65 9.51
N VAL A 191 -11.27 4.14 9.72
CA VAL A 191 -12.25 4.71 10.65
C VAL A 191 -12.71 3.68 11.70
N PRO A 192 -13.33 4.11 12.83
CA PRO A 192 -13.78 3.19 13.87
C PRO A 192 -14.74 2.10 13.41
N GLU A 193 -15.51 2.36 12.38
CA GLU A 193 -16.46 1.45 11.76
C GLU A 193 -15.79 0.22 11.13
N ASP A 194 -14.50 0.31 10.79
CA ASP A 194 -13.72 -0.78 10.20
C ASP A 194 -13.21 -1.77 11.27
N LEU A 195 -13.16 -1.35 12.54
CA LEU A 195 -12.59 -2.16 13.62
C LEU A 195 -13.28 -3.52 13.83
N PRO A 196 -14.61 -3.69 13.69
CA PRO A 196 -15.25 -4.99 13.81
C PRO A 196 -14.68 -6.04 12.85
N GLN A 197 -14.30 -5.65 11.63
CA GLN A 197 -13.74 -6.55 10.62
C GLN A 197 -12.35 -7.09 11.05
N LEU A 198 -11.57 -6.31 11.82
CA LEU A 198 -10.26 -6.75 12.33
C LEU A 198 -10.35 -7.86 13.37
N ARG A 199 -11.47 -7.97 14.11
CA ARG A 199 -11.66 -9.04 15.12
C ARG A 199 -11.60 -10.42 14.48
N GLY A 200 -12.23 -10.58 13.31
CA GLY A 200 -12.20 -11.84 12.55
C GLY A 200 -10.80 -12.26 12.09
N LEU A 201 -9.84 -11.33 12.08
CA LEU A 201 -8.45 -11.56 11.69
C LEU A 201 -7.48 -11.70 12.90
N GLY A 202 -8.00 -11.68 14.15
CA GLY A 202 -7.18 -11.76 15.37
C GLY A 202 -6.29 -10.51 15.59
N LEU A 203 -6.53 -9.42 14.86
CA LEU A 203 -5.70 -8.22 14.93
C LEU A 203 -6.08 -7.27 16.08
N LEU A 204 -7.22 -7.52 16.74
CA LEU A 204 -7.70 -6.72 17.87
C LEU A 204 -7.68 -7.47 19.21
N ASP A 205 -7.42 -8.77 19.26
CA ASP A 205 -7.58 -9.57 20.48
C ASP A 205 -6.69 -9.10 21.63
N GLU A 206 -5.51 -8.57 21.34
CA GLU A 206 -4.59 -7.99 22.33
C GLU A 206 -5.04 -6.62 22.90
N PHE A 207 -6.04 -5.99 22.28
CA PHE A 207 -6.56 -4.70 22.75
C PHE A 207 -7.78 -4.83 23.66
N SER A 208 -8.24 -6.05 23.90
CA SER A 208 -9.45 -6.34 24.69
C SER A 208 -9.18 -6.50 26.19
N ARG A 209 -7.94 -6.24 26.67
CA ARG A 209 -7.58 -6.27 28.08
C ARG A 209 -7.25 -4.91 28.63
#